data_489a7b0d817d3694fa1ce536ac118395
#
_entry.id   489a7b0d817d3694fa1ce536ac118395
#
_cell.length_a   1.000
_cell.length_b   1.000
_cell.length_c   1.000
_cell.angle_alpha   90.00
_cell.angle_beta   90.00
_cell.angle_gamma   90.00
#
_symmetry.space_group_name_H-M   'P 1'
#
loop_
_entity.id
_entity.type
_entity.pdbx_description
1 polymer ?
#
loop_
_entity_poly.entity_id
_entity_poly.type
_entity_poly.pdbx_seq_one_letter_code
_entity_poly.pdbx_strand_id
1 'polypeptide(L)'
;MTHLARKDKTWSSPPRLVVWDFDLTILSVHSWTENIKPEDVASRDIREDVADLEFFQKFVCRALERDVKVAVASFGRYEVIQEYLDRAVGPGKFSRDNITTPSQYGLSDGCAMQGGKVPMLEVDYL
;
A
#
# COMPACT_ATOMS: atom_id res chain seq x y z
N MET A 1 -30.30 4.02 -13.23
CA MET A 1 -30.35 3.99 -12.33
C MET A 1 -30.59 3.80 -11.86
N THR A 2 -30.37 3.71 -12.49
CA THR A 2 -30.48 3.57 -11.69
C THR A 2 -30.54 3.33 -11.30
N HIS A 3 -30.15 3.13 -11.66
CA HIS A 3 -30.14 2.95 -10.79
C HIS A 3 -29.94 2.92 -10.43
N LEU A 4 -29.61 3.00 -10.83
CA LEU A 4 -29.41 2.96 -10.18
C LEU A 4 -29.31 3.04 -9.96
N ALA A 5 -29.03 3.11 -10.30
CA ALA A 5 -28.78 3.20 -9.73
C ALA A 5 -28.59 3.32 -9.48
N ARG A 6 -28.21 3.31 -9.60
CA ARG A 6 -27.94 3.45 -9.04
C ARG A 6 -27.85 3.60 -8.50
N LYS A 7 -27.82 3.58 -8.62
CA LYS A 7 -27.63 3.60 -8.11
C LYS A 7 -27.16 3.56 -7.58
N ASP A 8 -27.11 3.54 -7.40
CA ASP A 8 -26.58 3.47 -7.05
C ASP A 8 -25.59 3.45 -7.35
N LYS A 9 -25.51 3.65 -7.14
CA LYS A 9 -24.29 3.62 -7.68
C LYS A 9 -23.45 2.51 -7.35
N THR A 10 -23.83 1.43 -7.64
CA THR A 10 -23.03 0.24 -7.60
C THR A 10 -22.25 0.15 -8.88
N TRP A 11 -21.03 -0.30 -8.79
CA TRP A 11 -20.26 -0.61 -9.97
C TRP A 11 -20.83 -1.84 -10.64
N SER A 12 -20.85 -1.87 -11.97
CA SER A 12 -21.27 -3.05 -12.70
C SER A 12 -20.28 -4.21 -12.47
N SER A 13 -19.02 -3.88 -12.13
CA SER A 13 -18.04 -4.87 -11.71
C SER A 13 -17.15 -4.24 -10.66
N PRO A 14 -16.63 -5.01 -9.69
CA PRO A 14 -15.72 -4.46 -8.70
C PRO A 14 -14.40 -4.08 -9.33
N PRO A 15 -13.63 -3.19 -8.71
CA PRO A 15 -12.28 -2.90 -9.18
C PRO A 15 -11.43 -4.16 -9.10
N ARG A 16 -10.44 -4.27 -9.99
CA ARG A 16 -9.53 -5.40 -10.01
C ARG A 16 -8.24 -5.11 -9.28
N LEU A 17 -7.99 -3.84 -9.02
CA LEU A 17 -6.77 -3.39 -8.39
C LEU A 17 -7.05 -2.19 -7.53
N VAL A 18 -6.52 -2.20 -6.31
CA VAL A 18 -6.52 -1.04 -5.42
C VAL A 18 -5.07 -0.77 -5.04
N VAL A 19 -4.62 0.45 -5.26
CA VAL A 19 -3.25 0.86 -4.93
C VAL A 19 -3.31 1.85 -3.78
N TRP A 20 -2.53 1.57 -2.73
CA TRP A 20 -2.44 2.41 -1.54
C TRP A 20 -1.13 3.19 -1.55
N ASP A 21 -1.20 4.43 -1.10
CA ASP A 21 -0.03 5.15 -0.63
C ASP A 21 0.33 4.60 0.75
N PHE A 22 1.58 4.78 1.18
CA PHE A 22 2.05 4.19 2.43
C PHE A 22 2.14 5.22 3.57
N ASP A 23 3.14 6.13 3.50
CA ASP A 23 3.33 7.11 4.56
C ASP A 23 2.13 8.04 4.66
N LEU A 24 1.64 8.26 5.88
CA LEU A 24 0.50 9.14 6.17
C LEU A 24 -0.80 8.69 5.50
N THR A 25 -0.86 7.45 5.03
CA THR A 25 -2.08 6.84 4.48
C THR A 25 -2.33 5.52 5.16
N ILE A 26 -1.56 4.46 4.84
CA ILE A 26 -1.60 3.23 5.63
C ILE A 26 -1.02 3.51 7.00
N LEU A 27 0.13 4.19 7.05
CA LEU A 27 0.71 4.64 8.31
C LEU A 27 0.16 6.01 8.69
N SER A 28 0.08 6.24 9.98
CA SER A 28 -0.21 7.57 10.54
C SER A 28 1.05 8.42 10.71
N VAL A 29 2.22 7.82 10.48
CA VAL A 29 3.52 8.51 10.59
C VAL A 29 4.18 8.55 9.22
N HIS A 30 5.21 9.40 9.09
CA HIS A 30 6.03 9.47 7.88
C HIS A 30 7.34 8.74 8.15
N SER A 31 7.47 7.52 7.64
CA SER A 31 8.57 6.64 8.00
C SER A 31 9.94 7.20 7.64
N TRP A 32 10.04 7.89 6.50
CA TRP A 32 11.31 8.48 6.08
C TRP A 32 11.71 9.65 6.97
N THR A 33 10.74 10.58 7.22
CA THR A 33 11.00 11.76 8.04
C THR A 33 11.38 11.38 9.46
N GLU A 34 10.77 10.33 10.02
CA GLU A 34 11.08 9.85 11.36
C GLU A 34 12.27 8.90 11.38
N ASN A 35 12.88 8.67 10.23
CA ASN A 35 14.08 7.84 10.09
C ASN A 35 13.88 6.43 10.66
N ILE A 36 12.72 5.85 10.38
CA ILE A 36 12.43 4.48 10.80
C ILE A 36 13.15 3.52 9.86
N LYS A 37 13.96 2.64 10.45
CA LYS A 37 14.72 1.64 9.70
C LYS A 37 14.02 0.28 9.79
N PRO A 38 14.33 -0.65 8.87
CA PRO A 38 13.65 -1.95 8.90
C PRO A 38 13.77 -2.65 10.25
N GLU A 39 14.94 -2.58 10.87
CA GLU A 39 15.18 -3.22 12.16
C GLU A 39 14.41 -2.55 13.30
N ASP A 40 13.99 -1.31 13.13
CA ASP A 40 13.23 -0.59 14.17
C ASP A 40 11.76 -1.01 14.19
N VAL A 41 11.24 -1.52 13.09
CA VAL A 41 9.80 -1.81 12.96
C VAL A 41 9.36 -2.83 14.00
N ALA A 42 10.20 -3.82 14.27
CA ALA A 42 9.85 -4.89 15.23
C ALA A 42 9.59 -4.38 16.64
N SER A 43 10.21 -3.26 17.03
CA SER A 43 10.05 -2.70 18.37
C SER A 43 9.02 -1.58 18.42
N ARG A 44 8.41 -1.22 17.28
CA ARG A 44 7.41 -0.15 17.27
C ARG A 44 6.02 -0.70 17.54
N ASP A 45 5.15 0.17 17.99
CA ASP A 45 3.75 -0.19 18.24
C ASP A 45 2.98 -0.11 16.93
N ILE A 46 2.68 -1.26 16.37
CA ILE A 46 1.99 -1.36 15.09
C ILE A 46 0.60 -0.71 15.12
N ARG A 47 -0.06 -0.75 16.29
CA ARG A 47 -1.39 -0.17 16.41
C ARG A 47 -1.36 1.35 16.40
N GLU A 48 -0.26 1.94 16.85
CA GLU A 48 -0.09 3.39 16.79
C GLU A 48 0.37 3.83 15.41
N ASP A 49 1.27 3.06 14.80
CA ASP A 49 1.87 3.46 13.53
C ASP A 49 0.92 3.29 12.35
N VAL A 50 0.07 2.26 12.36
CA VAL A 50 -0.90 2.05 11.29
C VAL A 50 -2.15 2.86 11.60
N ALA A 51 -2.59 3.66 10.64
CA ALA A 51 -3.67 4.62 10.87
C ALA A 51 -4.96 3.95 11.32
N ASP A 52 -5.33 2.83 10.70
CA ASP A 52 -6.51 2.05 11.11
C ASP A 52 -6.20 0.59 10.83
N LEU A 53 -5.58 -0.06 11.78
CA LEU A 53 -5.09 -1.42 11.61
C LEU A 53 -6.22 -2.40 11.32
N GLU A 54 -7.31 -2.31 12.04
CA GLU A 54 -8.42 -3.25 11.84
C GLU A 54 -9.07 -3.08 10.48
N PHE A 55 -9.27 -1.84 10.06
CA PHE A 55 -9.82 -1.58 8.74
C PHE A 55 -8.90 -2.13 7.65
N PHE A 56 -7.61 -1.86 7.76
CA PHE A 56 -6.66 -2.31 6.75
C PHE A 56 -6.61 -3.84 6.68
N GLN A 57 -6.58 -4.50 7.83
CA GLN A 57 -6.60 -5.97 7.89
C GLN A 57 -7.84 -6.53 7.21
N LYS A 58 -9.00 -5.97 7.52
CA LYS A 58 -10.26 -6.42 6.93
C LYS A 58 -10.31 -6.14 5.43
N PHE A 59 -9.81 -4.97 5.03
CA PHE A 59 -9.80 -4.61 3.62
C PHE A 59 -8.96 -5.60 2.80
N VAL A 60 -7.74 -5.89 3.26
CA VAL A 60 -6.86 -6.80 2.56
C VAL A 60 -7.47 -8.21 2.50
N CYS A 61 -8.02 -8.67 3.59
CA CYS A 61 -8.66 -9.99 3.65
C CYS A 61 -9.82 -10.08 2.67
N ARG A 62 -10.70 -9.08 2.66
CA ARG A 62 -11.85 -9.06 1.76
C ARG A 62 -11.45 -8.95 0.30
N ALA A 63 -10.42 -8.15 0.02
CA ALA A 63 -9.93 -8.01 -1.34
C ALA A 63 -9.42 -9.35 -1.88
N LEU A 64 -8.64 -10.06 -1.07
CA LEU A 64 -8.14 -11.38 -1.47
C LEU A 64 -9.28 -12.37 -1.70
N GLU A 65 -10.30 -12.35 -0.86
CA GLU A 65 -11.46 -13.22 -1.03
C GLU A 65 -12.21 -12.95 -2.32
N ARG A 66 -12.17 -11.70 -2.80
CA ARG A 66 -12.90 -11.27 -3.99
C ARG A 66 -12.02 -11.15 -5.21
N ASP A 67 -10.81 -11.65 -5.13
CA ASP A 67 -9.84 -11.63 -6.23
C ASP A 67 -9.53 -10.20 -6.70
N VAL A 68 -9.49 -9.26 -5.75
CA VAL A 68 -9.08 -7.89 -6.01
C VAL A 68 -7.61 -7.77 -5.61
N LYS A 69 -6.79 -7.31 -6.53
CA LYS A 69 -5.37 -7.12 -6.26
C LYS A 69 -5.16 -5.88 -5.39
N VAL A 70 -4.33 -5.99 -4.37
CA VAL A 70 -3.98 -4.86 -3.52
C VAL A 70 -2.49 -4.61 -3.67
N ALA A 71 -2.12 -3.34 -3.88
CA ALA A 71 -0.74 -2.96 -4.10
C ALA A 71 -0.41 -1.69 -3.33
N VAL A 72 0.87 -1.43 -3.15
CA VAL A 72 1.37 -0.22 -2.50
C VAL A 72 2.37 0.44 -3.43
N ALA A 73 2.21 1.75 -3.65
CA ALA A 73 3.16 2.56 -4.40
C ALA A 73 3.63 3.68 -3.48
N SER A 74 4.92 3.76 -3.24
CA SER A 74 5.49 4.69 -2.27
C SER A 74 6.87 5.14 -2.70
N PHE A 75 7.25 6.34 -2.28
CA PHE A 75 8.64 6.81 -2.43
C PHE A 75 9.51 6.35 -1.26
N GLY A 76 8.93 5.72 -0.25
CA GLY A 76 9.64 5.27 0.94
C GLY A 76 10.54 4.08 0.70
N ARG A 77 11.15 3.60 1.77
CA ARG A 77 12.10 2.51 1.72
C ARG A 77 11.37 1.16 1.66
N TYR A 78 11.68 0.37 0.64
CA TYR A 78 11.00 -0.91 0.45
C TYR A 78 11.03 -1.80 1.70
N GLU A 79 12.20 -1.93 2.31
CA GLU A 79 12.36 -2.86 3.44
C GLU A 79 11.52 -2.45 4.64
N VAL A 80 11.35 -1.14 4.85
CA VAL A 80 10.49 -0.64 5.93
C VAL A 80 9.03 -0.97 5.62
N ILE A 81 8.60 -0.73 4.39
CA ILE A 81 7.24 -1.01 3.96
C ILE A 81 6.92 -2.49 4.12
N GLN A 82 7.83 -3.36 3.67
CA GLN A 82 7.66 -4.80 3.76
C GLN A 82 7.48 -5.24 5.22
N GLU A 83 8.33 -4.72 6.12
CA GLU A 83 8.26 -5.09 7.52
C GLU A 83 6.92 -4.69 8.15
N TYR A 84 6.46 -3.47 7.88
CA TYR A 84 5.18 -3.03 8.39
C TYR A 84 4.02 -3.87 7.85
N LEU A 85 4.03 -4.14 6.56
CA LEU A 85 2.93 -4.90 5.96
C LEU A 85 2.90 -6.33 6.46
N ASP A 86 4.08 -6.96 6.62
CA ASP A 86 4.14 -8.31 7.18
C ASP A 86 3.59 -8.36 8.59
N ARG A 87 3.87 -7.34 9.39
CA ARG A 87 3.33 -7.28 10.75
C ARG A 87 1.85 -6.94 10.78
N ALA A 88 1.40 -6.11 9.84
CA ALA A 88 0.00 -5.67 9.82
C ALA A 88 -0.93 -6.78 9.35
N VAL A 89 -0.59 -7.49 8.28
CA VAL A 89 -1.52 -8.43 7.64
C VAL A 89 -0.95 -9.84 7.51
N GLY A 90 0.27 -10.07 7.98
CA GLY A 90 0.92 -11.38 7.89
C GLY A 90 1.85 -11.48 6.68
N PRO A 91 2.92 -12.30 6.80
CA PRO A 91 3.87 -12.46 5.70
C PRO A 91 3.22 -13.13 4.50
N GLY A 92 3.76 -12.84 3.33
CA GLY A 92 3.33 -13.48 2.08
C GLY A 92 2.24 -12.77 1.32
N LYS A 93 1.62 -11.73 1.90
CA LYS A 93 0.57 -10.99 1.19
C LYS A 93 1.12 -9.86 0.35
N PHE A 94 2.27 -9.33 0.72
CA PHE A 94 2.93 -8.25 0.00
C PHE A 94 4.38 -8.60 -0.26
N SER A 95 4.88 -8.23 -1.43
CA SER A 95 6.25 -8.48 -1.85
C SER A 95 6.62 -7.46 -2.92
N ARG A 96 7.78 -7.63 -3.56
CA ARG A 96 8.14 -6.77 -4.70
C ARG A 96 7.12 -6.84 -5.84
N ASP A 97 6.29 -7.86 -5.88
CA ASP A 97 5.27 -7.98 -6.92
C ASP A 97 4.16 -6.94 -6.74
N ASN A 98 3.89 -6.50 -5.53
CA ASN A 98 2.83 -5.54 -5.26
C ASN A 98 3.24 -4.41 -4.31
N ILE A 99 4.55 -4.23 -4.08
CA ILE A 99 5.10 -3.04 -3.43
C ILE A 99 6.07 -2.41 -4.41
N THR A 100 5.78 -1.18 -4.83
CA THR A 100 6.63 -0.46 -5.79
C THR A 100 7.25 0.76 -5.11
N THR A 101 8.57 0.86 -5.20
CA THR A 101 9.35 1.98 -4.67
C THR A 101 10.36 2.44 -5.72
N PRO A 102 11.01 3.61 -5.53
CA PRO A 102 11.95 4.12 -6.53
C PRO A 102 13.10 3.17 -6.86
N SER A 103 13.51 2.31 -5.93
CA SER A 103 14.64 1.40 -6.17
C SER A 103 14.37 0.41 -7.29
N GLN A 104 13.11 0.13 -7.62
CA GLN A 104 12.78 -0.72 -8.76
C GLN A 104 13.12 -0.07 -10.11
N TYR A 105 13.35 1.23 -10.13
CA TYR A 105 13.68 1.99 -11.33
C TYR A 105 15.13 2.47 -11.32
N GLY A 106 15.98 1.87 -10.48
CA GLY A 106 17.38 2.26 -10.38
C GLY A 106 17.60 3.55 -9.61
N LEU A 107 16.60 4.01 -8.88
CA LEU A 107 16.69 5.23 -8.07
C LEU A 107 16.82 4.86 -6.60
N SER A 108 17.17 5.84 -5.78
CA SER A 108 17.22 5.61 -4.33
C SER A 108 15.82 5.76 -3.75
N ASP A 109 15.46 4.83 -2.87
CA ASP A 109 14.22 4.98 -2.11
C ASP A 109 14.31 6.23 -1.24
N GLY A 110 13.17 6.87 -1.03
CA GLY A 110 13.10 8.12 -0.28
C GLY A 110 13.13 9.34 -1.16
N CYS A 111 13.32 9.17 -2.46
CA CYS A 111 13.38 10.28 -3.42
C CYS A 111 12.13 10.28 -4.28
N ALA A 112 11.55 11.47 -4.48
CA ALA A 112 10.42 11.61 -5.40
C ALA A 112 10.89 11.34 -6.82
N MET A 113 10.00 10.75 -7.61
CA MET A 113 10.27 10.43 -9.01
C MET A 113 9.67 11.48 -9.92
N GLN A 114 10.30 11.69 -11.07
CA GLN A 114 9.73 12.56 -12.09
C GLN A 114 8.41 11.93 -12.58
N GLY A 115 7.35 12.74 -12.64
CA GLY A 115 6.03 12.23 -12.97
C GLY A 115 5.27 11.67 -11.78
N GLY A 116 5.79 11.83 -10.54
CA GLY A 116 5.16 11.33 -9.35
C GLY A 116 5.08 9.81 -9.35
N LYS A 117 3.94 9.25 -8.99
CA LYS A 117 3.74 7.81 -8.93
C LYS A 117 3.17 7.21 -10.21
N VAL A 118 2.88 8.04 -11.23
CA VAL A 118 2.31 7.54 -12.48
C VAL A 118 3.21 6.50 -13.14
N PRO A 119 4.53 6.70 -13.25
CA PRO A 119 5.39 5.67 -13.83
C PRO A 119 5.30 4.33 -13.10
N MET A 120 5.15 4.37 -11.77
CA MET A 120 5.01 3.13 -10.98
C MET A 120 3.76 2.37 -11.39
N LEU A 121 2.66 3.07 -11.58
CA LEU A 121 1.40 2.45 -11.94
C LEU A 121 1.42 1.91 -13.36
N GLU A 122 2.00 2.67 -14.30
CA GLU A 122 2.02 2.29 -15.70
C GLU A 122 2.87 1.05 -15.96
N VAL A 123 4.01 0.93 -15.29
CA VAL A 123 4.94 -0.18 -15.54
C VAL A 123 4.47 -1.45 -14.84
N ASP A 124 4.00 -1.33 -13.60
CA ASP A 124 3.76 -2.51 -12.78
C ASP A 124 2.32 -2.98 -12.77
N TYR A 125 1.35 -2.09 -13.00
CA TYR A 125 -0.04 -2.42 -12.78
C TYR A 125 -0.96 -2.12 -13.97
N LEU A 126 -0.54 -1.27 -14.86
CA LEU A 126 -1.32 -0.93 -16.05
C LEU A 126 -0.69 -1.51 -17.29
#